data_63a47a33ec466810024b242900fc446e
#
_entry.id   63a47a33ec466810024b242900fc446e
#
_cell.length_a   1.000
_cell.length_b   1.000
_cell.length_c   1.000
_cell.angle_alpha   90.00
_cell.angle_beta   90.00
_cell.angle_gamma   90.00
#
_symmetry.space_group_name_H-M   'P 1'
#
loop_
_entity.id
_entity.type
_entity.pdbx_description
1 polymer ?
#
loop_
_entity_poly.entity_id
_entity_poly.type
_entity_poly.pdbx_seq_one_letter_code
_entity_poly.pdbx_strand_id
1 'polypeptide(L)'
;VGTSSLRRRAQLLHRRSDLRVVEFRGNVDTRLEKLRGGVAAATVLARAGLNRLGRTDVTGVSLAPEDFLPAVAQGIVTIETRESDGEINPLVTALGDPKTQKCADAERALLFVLDGSCRTPIAGYATHETEDLWLRGLVVAPDGSQAFAGERHGAANDAAAMGADLGRELLALGSSILEALR
;
A
#
# COMPACT_ATOMS: atom_id res chain seq x y z
N VAL A 1 -10.62 7.81 -14.63
CA VAL A 1 -10.35 7.80 -13.19
C VAL A 1 -9.12 8.65 -12.91
N GLY A 2 -9.17 9.48 -11.86
CA GLY A 2 -8.07 10.35 -11.44
C GLY A 2 -7.17 9.68 -10.39
N THR A 3 -5.90 9.46 -10.69
CA THR A 3 -4.89 9.05 -9.70
C THR A 3 -3.47 9.31 -10.21
N SER A 4 -2.59 9.76 -9.31
CA SER A 4 -1.14 9.91 -9.58
C SER A 4 -0.33 8.78 -8.94
N SER A 5 -1.00 7.82 -8.29
CA SER A 5 -0.34 6.64 -7.74
C SER A 5 -0.18 5.59 -8.82
N LEU A 6 1.07 5.25 -9.15
CA LEU A 6 1.39 4.22 -10.13
C LEU A 6 0.77 2.86 -9.74
N ARG A 7 0.87 2.50 -8.48
CA ARG A 7 0.27 1.29 -7.93
C ARG A 7 -1.26 1.24 -8.11
N ARG A 8 -1.97 2.35 -7.82
CA ARG A 8 -3.43 2.41 -8.00
C ARG A 8 -3.80 2.36 -9.48
N ARG A 9 -3.08 3.09 -10.32
CA ARG A 9 -3.27 3.06 -11.77
C ARG A 9 -3.13 1.64 -12.30
N ALA A 10 -2.03 0.96 -11.99
CA ALA A 10 -1.75 -0.39 -12.44
C ALA A 10 -2.84 -1.38 -12.03
N GLN A 11 -3.27 -1.39 -10.77
CA GLN A 11 -4.36 -2.26 -10.29
C GLN A 11 -5.71 -1.93 -10.95
N LEU A 12 -6.03 -0.66 -11.19
CA LEU A 12 -7.24 -0.26 -11.91
C LEU A 12 -7.23 -0.78 -13.34
N LEU A 13 -6.13 -0.56 -14.06
CA LEU A 13 -6.00 -1.00 -15.46
C LEU A 13 -5.96 -2.52 -15.59
N HIS A 14 -5.37 -3.21 -14.63
CA HIS A 14 -5.37 -4.67 -14.59
C HIS A 14 -6.79 -5.26 -14.49
N ARG A 15 -7.66 -4.64 -13.69
CA ARG A 15 -9.05 -5.07 -13.54
C ARG A 15 -9.97 -4.58 -14.65
N ARG A 16 -9.70 -3.40 -15.19
CA ARG A 16 -10.51 -2.70 -16.17
C ARG A 16 -9.58 -1.95 -17.16
N SER A 17 -9.10 -2.67 -18.16
CA SER A 17 -8.19 -2.14 -19.20
C SER A 17 -8.80 -1.03 -20.06
N ASP A 18 -10.14 -0.93 -20.07
CA ASP A 18 -10.90 0.12 -20.75
C ASP A 18 -10.88 1.49 -20.04
N LEU A 19 -10.39 1.56 -18.78
CA LEU A 19 -10.39 2.80 -18.02
C LEU A 19 -9.33 3.78 -18.54
N ARG A 20 -9.76 5.03 -18.75
CA ARG A 20 -8.83 6.14 -18.93
C ARG A 20 -8.39 6.66 -17.58
N VAL A 21 -7.12 6.47 -17.23
CA VAL A 21 -6.52 6.97 -16.01
C VAL A 21 -5.74 8.26 -16.29
N VAL A 22 -6.08 9.33 -15.55
CA VAL A 22 -5.46 10.66 -15.70
C VAL A 22 -4.70 11.06 -14.44
N GLU A 23 -3.67 11.88 -14.59
CA GLU A 23 -2.89 12.47 -13.50
C GLU A 23 -3.79 13.30 -12.58
N PHE A 24 -3.69 13.06 -11.27
CA PHE A 24 -4.60 13.66 -10.30
C PHE A 24 -3.88 14.01 -9.00
N ARG A 25 -2.98 15.02 -9.08
CA ARG A 25 -2.19 15.51 -7.96
C ARG A 25 -2.95 16.52 -7.11
N GLY A 26 -2.53 16.67 -5.88
CA GLY A 26 -3.06 17.60 -4.88
C GLY A 26 -3.42 16.89 -3.58
N ASN A 27 -3.77 17.67 -2.57
CA ASN A 27 -4.35 17.17 -1.33
C ASN A 27 -5.81 16.69 -1.54
N VAL A 28 -6.48 16.27 -0.48
CA VAL A 28 -7.86 15.76 -0.56
C VAL A 28 -8.80 16.80 -1.16
N ASP A 29 -8.77 18.04 -0.67
CA ASP A 29 -9.69 19.09 -1.12
C ASP A 29 -9.46 19.46 -2.59
N THR A 30 -8.20 19.64 -2.99
CA THR A 30 -7.85 19.89 -4.40
C THR A 30 -8.33 18.79 -5.33
N ARG A 31 -8.24 17.51 -4.89
CA ARG A 31 -8.74 16.39 -5.69
C ARG A 31 -10.26 16.37 -5.77
N LEU A 32 -10.95 16.70 -4.69
CA LEU A 32 -12.40 16.81 -4.70
C LEU A 32 -12.90 17.95 -5.58
N GLU A 33 -12.20 19.09 -5.58
CA GLU A 33 -12.48 20.21 -6.49
C GLU A 33 -12.31 19.82 -7.96
N LYS A 34 -11.20 19.15 -8.29
CA LYS A 34 -10.96 18.63 -9.64
C LYS A 34 -12.04 17.63 -10.08
N LEU A 35 -12.52 16.80 -9.15
CA LEU A 35 -13.61 15.86 -9.42
C LEU A 35 -14.91 16.61 -9.72
N ARG A 36 -15.29 17.62 -8.89
CA ARG A 36 -16.45 18.47 -9.13
C ARG A 36 -16.35 19.26 -10.45
N GLY A 37 -15.12 19.67 -10.80
CA GLY A 37 -14.82 20.35 -12.07
C GLY A 37 -14.78 19.43 -13.30
N GLY A 38 -15.10 18.14 -13.15
CA GLY A 38 -15.19 17.20 -14.27
C GLY A 38 -13.85 16.76 -14.87
N VAL A 39 -12.71 17.00 -14.21
CA VAL A 39 -11.38 16.56 -14.69
C VAL A 39 -11.30 15.02 -14.75
N ALA A 40 -12.04 14.35 -13.87
CA ALA A 40 -12.22 12.91 -13.88
C ALA A 40 -13.61 12.55 -13.33
N ALA A 41 -14.18 11.43 -13.83
CA ALA A 41 -15.46 10.94 -13.35
C ALA A 41 -15.39 10.28 -11.96
N ALA A 42 -14.20 9.80 -11.56
CA ALA A 42 -13.96 9.16 -10.27
C ALA A 42 -12.50 9.36 -9.83
N THR A 43 -12.24 9.25 -8.53
CA THR A 43 -10.88 9.23 -7.96
C THR A 43 -10.79 8.25 -6.80
N VAL A 44 -9.60 7.80 -6.48
CA VAL A 44 -9.33 6.91 -5.34
C VAL A 44 -8.62 7.70 -4.24
N LEU A 45 -9.27 7.79 -3.09
CA LEU A 45 -8.75 8.48 -1.89
C LEU A 45 -8.61 7.49 -0.72
N ALA A 46 -7.71 7.80 0.20
CA ALA A 46 -7.65 7.08 1.47
C ALA A 46 -8.81 7.54 2.37
N ARG A 47 -9.64 6.60 2.81
CA ARG A 47 -10.78 6.90 3.70
C ARG A 47 -10.35 7.57 5.00
N ALA A 48 -9.22 7.14 5.57
CA ALA A 48 -8.63 7.79 6.74
C ALA A 48 -8.38 9.29 6.56
N GLY A 49 -7.97 9.71 5.35
CA GLY A 49 -7.80 11.12 5.02
C GLY A 49 -9.12 11.91 5.02
N LEU A 50 -10.17 11.33 4.47
CA LEU A 50 -11.51 11.92 4.51
C LEU A 50 -12.05 12.03 5.94
N ASN A 51 -11.92 10.96 6.72
CA ASN A 51 -12.34 10.94 8.13
C ASN A 51 -11.60 12.00 8.96
N ARG A 52 -10.27 12.11 8.78
CA ARG A 52 -9.44 13.10 9.50
C ARG A 52 -9.83 14.53 9.20
N LEU A 53 -10.29 14.81 7.98
CA LEU A 53 -10.76 16.13 7.55
C LEU A 53 -12.25 16.35 7.82
N GLY A 54 -12.95 15.41 8.47
CA GLY A 54 -14.37 15.49 8.73
C GLY A 54 -15.24 15.54 7.47
N ARG A 55 -14.74 15.03 6.33
CA ARG A 55 -15.43 15.09 5.04
C ARG A 55 -16.47 13.98 4.94
N THR A 56 -17.59 14.18 5.63
CA THR A 56 -18.76 13.27 5.60
C THR A 56 -19.67 13.48 4.38
N ASP A 57 -19.48 14.60 3.67
CA ASP A 57 -20.19 14.99 2.45
C ASP A 57 -19.73 14.18 1.22
N VAL A 58 -18.62 13.47 1.32
CA VAL A 58 -18.07 12.70 0.21
C VAL A 58 -18.67 11.30 0.19
N THR A 59 -19.51 11.04 -0.80
CA THR A 59 -20.05 9.70 -1.07
C THR A 59 -19.04 8.88 -1.88
N GLY A 60 -18.92 7.61 -1.54
CA GLY A 60 -18.01 6.70 -2.26
C GLY A 60 -18.15 5.26 -1.77
N VAL A 61 -17.61 4.35 -2.55
CA VAL A 61 -17.53 2.92 -2.20
C VAL A 61 -16.18 2.65 -1.56
N SER A 62 -16.17 2.01 -0.39
CA SER A 62 -14.94 1.49 0.21
C SER A 62 -14.50 0.25 -0.55
N LEU A 63 -13.27 0.31 -1.07
CA LEU A 63 -12.62 -0.88 -1.62
C LEU A 63 -12.00 -1.67 -0.45
N ALA A 64 -12.30 -2.97 -0.40
CA ALA A 64 -11.68 -3.85 0.58
C ALA A 64 -10.16 -3.93 0.31
N PRO A 65 -9.32 -3.87 1.35
CA PRO A 65 -7.86 -3.96 1.16
C PRO A 65 -7.43 -5.25 0.48
N GLU A 66 -8.17 -6.33 0.68
CA GLU A 66 -7.95 -7.64 0.07
C GLU A 66 -8.18 -7.61 -1.44
N ASP A 67 -9.13 -6.82 -1.90
CA ASP A 67 -9.44 -6.66 -3.31
C ASP A 67 -8.55 -5.64 -4.00
N PHE A 68 -8.20 -4.57 -3.31
CA PHE A 68 -7.41 -3.46 -3.85
C PHE A 68 -6.25 -3.14 -2.90
N LEU A 69 -5.18 -3.93 -3.03
CA LEU A 69 -4.08 -3.92 -2.07
C LEU A 69 -3.47 -2.51 -1.88
N PRO A 70 -3.28 -2.08 -0.63
CA PRO A 70 -2.65 -0.81 -0.30
C PRO A 70 -1.15 -0.79 -0.61
N ALA A 71 -0.52 0.34 -0.45
CA ALA A 71 0.93 0.42 -0.36
C ALA A 71 1.39 -0.25 0.94
N VAL A 72 2.60 -0.77 0.93
CA VAL A 72 3.27 -1.25 2.15
C VAL A 72 3.21 -0.21 3.26
N ALA A 73 2.82 -0.63 4.45
CA ALA A 73 2.64 0.17 5.65
C ALA A 73 1.62 1.32 5.52
N GLN A 74 0.77 1.31 4.49
CA GLN A 74 -0.28 2.32 4.35
C GLN A 74 -1.33 2.19 5.45
N GLY A 75 -1.55 3.26 6.20
CA GLY A 75 -2.48 3.29 7.34
C GLY A 75 -1.80 3.13 8.69
N ILE A 76 -0.53 2.75 8.74
CA ILE A 76 0.27 2.71 9.96
C ILE A 76 0.74 4.14 10.27
N VAL A 77 0.44 4.62 11.48
CA VAL A 77 0.97 5.89 11.99
C VAL A 77 2.35 5.61 12.58
N THR A 78 3.36 6.31 12.06
CA THR A 78 4.74 6.17 12.51
C THR A 78 5.19 7.43 13.23
N ILE A 79 5.90 7.27 14.34
CA ILE A 79 6.57 8.35 15.06
C ILE A 79 8.07 8.22 14.77
N GLU A 80 8.67 9.26 14.23
CA GLU A 80 10.11 9.33 13.99
C GLU A 80 10.82 10.02 15.13
N THR A 81 11.88 9.41 15.63
CA THR A 81 12.73 9.94 16.71
C THR A 81 14.19 9.79 16.32
N ARG A 82 15.09 10.51 17.00
CA ARG A 82 16.53 10.27 16.87
C ARG A 82 16.90 8.94 17.52
N GLU A 83 17.67 8.12 16.85
CA GLU A 83 18.10 6.80 17.34
C GLU A 83 18.80 6.89 18.70
N SER A 84 19.61 7.94 18.92
CA SER A 84 20.37 8.17 20.14
C SER A 84 19.57 8.82 21.28
N ASP A 85 18.26 9.07 21.11
CA ASP A 85 17.44 9.75 22.12
C ASP A 85 16.96 8.77 23.19
N GLY A 86 17.76 8.60 24.24
CA GLY A 86 17.49 7.68 25.34
C GLY A 86 16.30 8.07 26.23
N GLU A 87 15.83 9.32 26.17
CA GLU A 87 14.69 9.79 26.95
C GLU A 87 13.37 9.60 26.19
N ILE A 88 13.34 9.96 24.92
CA ILE A 88 12.10 9.93 24.10
C ILE A 88 11.80 8.52 23.59
N ASN A 89 12.81 7.75 23.19
CA ASN A 89 12.60 6.44 22.59
C ASN A 89 11.80 5.46 23.46
N PRO A 90 12.03 5.34 24.80
CA PRO A 90 11.20 4.50 25.65
C PRO A 90 9.75 4.94 25.71
N LEU A 91 9.48 6.26 25.72
CA LEU A 91 8.13 6.82 25.76
C LEU A 91 7.36 6.51 24.46
N VAL A 92 8.03 6.67 23.31
CA VAL A 92 7.42 6.37 22.02
C VAL A 92 7.20 4.87 21.85
N THR A 93 8.14 4.04 22.30
CA THR A 93 8.01 2.58 22.26
C THR A 93 6.78 2.09 23.05
N ALA A 94 6.46 2.75 24.17
CA ALA A 94 5.28 2.43 24.97
C ALA A 94 3.94 2.69 24.26
N LEU A 95 3.93 3.50 23.20
CA LEU A 95 2.75 3.75 22.34
C LEU A 95 2.62 2.72 21.22
N GLY A 96 3.62 1.88 21.03
CA GLY A 96 3.63 0.89 19.96
C GLY A 96 2.59 -0.20 20.14
N ASP A 97 1.97 -0.62 19.03
CA ASP A 97 1.11 -1.80 18.99
C ASP A 97 1.89 -2.99 18.40
N PRO A 98 2.15 -4.05 19.20
CA PRO A 98 2.94 -5.19 18.75
C PRO A 98 2.37 -5.91 17.52
N LYS A 99 1.04 -5.98 17.39
CA LYS A 99 0.39 -6.61 16.24
C LYS A 99 0.61 -5.82 14.96
N THR A 100 0.43 -4.51 15.03
CA THR A 100 0.74 -3.60 13.92
C THR A 100 2.21 -3.66 13.54
N GLN A 101 3.13 -3.79 14.52
CA GLN A 101 4.55 -3.92 14.25
C GLN A 101 4.85 -5.20 13.45
N LYS A 102 4.26 -6.35 13.81
CA LYS A 102 4.43 -7.60 13.05
C LYS A 102 3.93 -7.48 11.60
N CYS A 103 2.77 -6.84 11.39
CA CYS A 103 2.29 -6.54 10.04
C CYS A 103 3.29 -5.66 9.28
N ALA A 104 3.79 -4.60 9.92
CA ALA A 104 4.79 -3.71 9.31
C ALA A 104 6.09 -4.43 8.96
N ASP A 105 6.57 -5.33 9.83
CA ASP A 105 7.78 -6.11 9.61
C ASP A 105 7.66 -7.01 8.37
N ALA A 106 6.51 -7.71 8.22
CA ALA A 106 6.23 -8.54 7.05
C ALA A 106 6.17 -7.72 5.75
N GLU A 107 5.39 -6.64 5.77
CA GLU A 107 5.20 -5.78 4.60
C GLU A 107 6.50 -5.08 4.19
N ARG A 108 7.30 -4.61 5.15
CA ARG A 108 8.59 -3.97 4.88
C ARG A 108 9.63 -4.96 4.35
N ALA A 109 9.67 -6.19 4.89
CA ALA A 109 10.55 -7.23 4.39
C ALA A 109 10.24 -7.60 2.93
N LEU A 110 8.95 -7.68 2.58
CA LEU A 110 8.49 -7.84 1.20
C LEU A 110 9.01 -6.71 0.31
N LEU A 111 8.78 -5.45 0.70
CA LEU A 111 9.17 -4.28 -0.08
C LEU A 111 10.70 -4.18 -0.23
N PHE A 112 11.44 -4.51 0.81
CA PHE A 112 12.91 -4.50 0.81
C PHE A 112 13.50 -5.46 -0.23
N VAL A 113 12.99 -6.69 -0.30
CA VAL A 113 13.44 -7.69 -1.31
C VAL A 113 13.11 -7.25 -2.73
N LEU A 114 11.95 -6.62 -2.92
CA LEU A 114 11.52 -6.11 -4.23
C LEU A 114 12.25 -4.82 -4.66
N ASP A 115 13.10 -4.26 -3.81
CA ASP A 115 13.75 -2.95 -4.02
C ASP A 115 12.75 -1.86 -4.40
N GLY A 116 11.59 -1.91 -3.72
CA GLY A 116 10.45 -1.09 -4.06
C GLY A 116 10.46 0.29 -3.43
N SER A 117 9.78 1.20 -4.08
CA SER A 117 9.60 2.58 -3.62
C SER A 117 8.17 3.07 -3.89
N CYS A 118 7.86 4.30 -3.53
CA CYS A 118 6.58 4.93 -3.89
C CYS A 118 6.40 5.10 -5.42
N ARG A 119 7.43 4.86 -6.21
CA ARG A 119 7.45 4.93 -7.68
C ARG A 119 7.30 3.56 -8.35
N THR A 120 7.22 2.49 -7.58
CA THR A 120 7.01 1.12 -8.09
C THR A 120 5.57 0.67 -7.88
N PRO A 121 4.98 -0.10 -8.81
CA PRO A 121 3.60 -0.58 -8.72
C PRO A 121 3.53 -1.86 -7.86
N ILE A 122 4.06 -1.77 -6.66
CA ILE A 122 4.07 -2.82 -5.65
C ILE A 122 2.98 -2.53 -4.62
N ALA A 123 2.26 -3.55 -4.20
CA ALA A 123 1.32 -3.51 -3.11
C ALA A 123 1.63 -4.61 -2.09
N GLY A 124 1.33 -4.34 -0.83
CA GLY A 124 1.47 -5.31 0.24
C GLY A 124 0.48 -5.02 1.35
N TYR A 125 -0.06 -6.07 1.94
CA TYR A 125 -1.01 -5.94 3.04
C TYR A 125 -0.91 -7.16 3.96
N ALA A 126 -0.65 -6.90 5.23
CA ALA A 126 -0.62 -7.92 6.26
C ALA A 126 -1.76 -7.70 7.27
N THR A 127 -2.38 -8.79 7.68
CA THR A 127 -3.36 -8.83 8.76
C THR A 127 -2.88 -9.78 9.86
N HIS A 128 -3.12 -9.40 11.10
CA HIS A 128 -2.80 -10.23 12.26
C HIS A 128 -4.10 -10.87 12.77
N GLU A 129 -4.14 -12.20 12.76
CA GLU A 129 -5.27 -12.99 13.21
C GLU A 129 -4.82 -13.89 14.37
N THR A 130 -5.28 -13.59 15.59
CA THR A 130 -4.92 -14.32 16.82
C THR A 130 -3.40 -14.37 17.03
N GLU A 131 -2.74 -15.48 16.68
CA GLU A 131 -1.28 -15.67 16.78
C GLU A 131 -0.61 -15.73 15.39
N ASP A 132 -1.42 -15.79 14.34
CA ASP A 132 -0.98 -15.92 12.95
C ASP A 132 -1.01 -14.55 12.23
N LEU A 133 -0.27 -14.49 11.15
CA LEU A 133 -0.23 -13.37 10.24
C LEU A 133 -0.52 -13.86 8.82
N TRP A 134 -1.34 -13.12 8.12
CA TRP A 134 -1.59 -13.33 6.70
C TRP A 134 -1.07 -12.15 5.91
N LEU A 135 -0.06 -12.40 5.07
CA LEU A 135 0.57 -11.42 4.19
C LEU A 135 0.15 -11.67 2.74
N ARG A 136 -0.27 -10.62 2.05
CA ARG A 136 -0.51 -10.60 0.60
C ARG A 136 0.43 -9.62 -0.07
N GLY A 137 0.95 -9.99 -1.23
CA GLY A 137 1.83 -9.16 -2.04
C GLY A 137 1.40 -9.13 -3.49
N LEU A 138 1.71 -8.04 -4.19
CA LEU A 138 1.34 -7.86 -5.58
C LEU A 138 2.37 -6.97 -6.30
N VAL A 139 2.81 -7.40 -7.47
CA VAL A 139 3.57 -6.62 -8.46
C VAL A 139 2.73 -6.53 -9.72
N VAL A 140 2.50 -5.33 -10.24
CA VAL A 140 1.65 -5.11 -11.43
C VAL A 140 2.40 -4.28 -12.46
N ALA A 141 2.28 -4.61 -13.74
CA ALA A 141 2.79 -3.75 -14.80
C ALA A 141 2.07 -2.38 -14.79
N PRO A 142 2.77 -1.25 -15.08
CA PRO A 142 2.18 0.09 -15.02
C PRO A 142 0.94 0.28 -15.89
N ASP A 143 0.84 -0.47 -16.98
CA ASP A 143 -0.28 -0.49 -17.90
C ASP A 143 -1.38 -1.51 -17.53
N GLY A 144 -1.15 -2.29 -16.47
CA GLY A 144 -2.07 -3.33 -16.00
C GLY A 144 -2.04 -4.63 -16.79
N SER A 145 -1.17 -4.77 -17.80
CA SER A 145 -1.12 -5.93 -18.70
C SER A 145 -0.74 -7.23 -18.01
N GLN A 146 0.08 -7.15 -16.97
CA GLN A 146 0.55 -8.29 -16.18
C GLN A 146 0.48 -7.99 -14.69
N ALA A 147 0.17 -9.02 -13.89
CA ALA A 147 0.19 -8.95 -12.43
C ALA A 147 0.66 -10.28 -11.84
N PHE A 148 1.51 -10.20 -10.85
CA PHE A 148 2.00 -11.35 -10.07
C PHE A 148 1.62 -11.12 -8.62
N ALA A 149 0.80 -12.00 -8.09
CA ALA A 149 0.31 -11.97 -6.72
C ALA A 149 0.75 -13.22 -5.97
N GLY A 150 0.93 -13.09 -4.68
CA GLY A 150 1.20 -14.19 -3.79
C GLY A 150 0.79 -13.88 -2.37
N GLU A 151 0.75 -14.91 -1.54
CA GLU A 151 0.39 -14.78 -0.13
C GLU A 151 1.18 -15.74 0.76
N ARG A 152 1.29 -15.38 2.04
CA ARG A 152 1.87 -16.22 3.09
C ARG A 152 0.97 -16.17 4.31
N HIS A 153 0.84 -17.32 4.95
CA HIS A 153 0.14 -17.47 6.23
C HIS A 153 1.01 -18.26 7.19
N GLY A 154 1.12 -17.81 8.43
CA GLY A 154 1.96 -18.47 9.43
C GLY A 154 2.12 -17.65 10.70
N ALA A 155 2.95 -18.16 11.63
CA ALA A 155 3.15 -17.52 12.92
C ALA A 155 3.65 -16.08 12.78
N ALA A 156 3.05 -15.15 13.53
CA ALA A 156 3.40 -13.73 13.49
C ALA A 156 4.87 -13.47 13.88
N ASN A 157 5.52 -14.39 14.60
CA ASN A 157 6.94 -14.27 14.92
C ASN A 157 7.85 -14.44 13.68
N ASP A 158 7.36 -15.06 12.62
CA ASP A 158 8.06 -15.26 11.36
C ASP A 158 7.77 -14.17 10.32
N ALA A 159 7.14 -13.07 10.74
CA ALA A 159 6.64 -12.00 9.88
C ALA A 159 7.68 -11.51 8.85
N ALA A 160 8.89 -11.16 9.28
CA ALA A 160 9.95 -10.70 8.38
C ALA A 160 10.43 -11.80 7.42
N ALA A 161 10.51 -13.06 7.88
CA ALA A 161 10.89 -14.19 7.04
C ALA A 161 9.84 -14.46 5.97
N MET A 162 8.55 -14.40 6.33
CA MET A 162 7.42 -14.53 5.41
C MET A 162 7.44 -13.43 4.35
N GLY A 163 7.70 -12.17 4.77
CA GLY A 163 7.81 -11.05 3.86
C GLY A 163 8.95 -11.22 2.86
N ALA A 164 10.12 -11.61 3.34
CA ALA A 164 11.28 -11.85 2.50
C ALA A 164 11.07 -13.03 1.54
N ASP A 165 10.41 -14.08 1.97
CA ASP A 165 10.12 -15.24 1.15
C ASP A 165 9.15 -14.90 0.01
N LEU A 166 8.03 -14.26 0.33
CA LEU A 166 7.09 -13.75 -0.69
C LEU A 166 7.76 -12.76 -1.64
N GLY A 167 8.64 -11.91 -1.09
CA GLY A 167 9.41 -10.96 -1.89
C GLY A 167 10.29 -11.65 -2.94
N ARG A 168 10.99 -12.72 -2.60
CA ARG A 168 11.81 -13.50 -3.54
C ARG A 168 10.97 -14.15 -4.63
N GLU A 169 9.82 -14.72 -4.28
CA GLU A 169 8.89 -15.28 -5.27
C GLU A 169 8.41 -14.22 -6.25
N LEU A 170 7.89 -13.09 -5.75
CA LEU A 170 7.39 -12.02 -6.60
C LEU A 170 8.49 -11.34 -7.41
N LEU A 171 9.72 -11.26 -6.90
CA LEU A 171 10.87 -10.77 -7.64
C LEU A 171 11.21 -11.72 -8.82
N ALA A 172 11.20 -13.03 -8.57
CA ALA A 172 11.47 -14.00 -9.62
C ALA A 172 10.42 -13.97 -10.74
N LEU A 173 9.14 -13.79 -10.38
CA LEU A 173 8.03 -13.73 -11.34
C LEU A 173 7.92 -12.38 -12.06
N GLY A 174 8.15 -11.29 -11.34
CA GLY A 174 7.93 -9.92 -11.82
C GLY A 174 9.19 -9.13 -12.14
N SER A 175 10.37 -9.76 -12.28
CA SER A 175 11.66 -9.09 -12.53
C SER A 175 11.61 -8.15 -13.73
N SER A 176 11.01 -8.59 -14.85
CA SER A 176 10.89 -7.79 -16.06
C SER A 176 10.09 -6.49 -15.87
N ILE A 177 9.05 -6.52 -15.00
CA ILE A 177 8.27 -5.32 -14.67
C ILE A 177 9.13 -4.35 -13.84
N LEU A 178 9.85 -4.88 -12.85
CA LEU A 178 10.64 -4.06 -11.93
C LEU A 178 11.88 -3.47 -12.62
N GLU A 179 12.55 -4.23 -13.48
CA GLU A 179 13.69 -3.77 -14.27
C GLU A 179 13.32 -2.65 -15.26
N ALA A 180 12.16 -2.73 -15.87
CA ALA A 180 11.66 -1.69 -16.78
C ALA A 180 11.37 -0.34 -16.10
N LEU A 181 11.38 -0.29 -14.76
CA LEU A 181 11.10 0.90 -13.95
C LEU A 181 12.35 1.51 -13.30
N ARG A 182 13.50 0.88 -13.42
CA ARG A 182 14.81 1.38 -12.96
C ARG A 182 15.45 2.31 -13.98
#